data_e2bd581a64392b9ec60fb9342c4e4d3c
#
_entry.id   e2bd581a64392b9ec60fb9342c4e4d3c
#
_cell.length_a   1.000
_cell.length_b   1.000
_cell.length_c   1.000
_cell.angle_alpha   90.00
_cell.angle_beta   90.00
_cell.angle_gamma   90.00
#
_symmetry.space_group_name_H-M   'P 1'
#
loop_
_entity.id
_entity.type
_entity.pdbx_description
1 polymer ?
#
loop_
_entity_poly.entity_id
_entity_poly.type
_entity_poly.pdbx_seq_one_letter_code
_entity_poly.pdbx_strand_id
1 'polypeptide(L)'
;MKLRFLSKLKQFRWSKLLLIWLVFLLIAGVLFAERCGIKYASTNFKIDYLSRTSVLPAQNALFGQPVTNLLLYDSTQDNVSEAKKQFDQILLDMKVSTQAVDISKSSTLLPDFSNYKTVVVLVPDLDVLGQDLITLMNWAQQGGSILFAMTPSKTSYFDVISLKLGVLSSSWNYKLAESIVPAEEFMLGGGQRYEFSDPFESALSVSLREEATVHARTGDEGTPLVWSVSLGSGRIVVDNIGIYDKIMRGIYAASFSLLCDATAYPVINGSVFYLDDFPSPVPGGDGTYIRRDYSMSISDFYSKVWWPDLVQLAQKYGVRFTGVMIENYEDDTVDEPTRQKDTQQFRYFGSLLLRQGGEIGFHGYNHQPLVLPNTDYKGLYAYRQWPSEEAITAAMEELIEFQQTVLPYTNGTVYVPPSNILSAESRRVLGTKVPQIRTIASTYFKDGTDLPYVQEFGVATDGIVEQPRIVSGGMVGDTYMRLAAMSELNMHYVSTHFMHPDDLLDEDRGAAEGWEVYKGGLEDYLKWLSTSAPDLRRQTGTECSGAIQRYAQLTVALDSTDTAWTLHLGNFIDEAWLFFRANEGTPGRVTNGELTHLTGDLYLLKATAGTVHIERKGA
;
A
#
# COMPACT_ATOMS: atom_id res chain seq x y z
N MET A 1 3.46 -52.51 62.24
CA MET A 1 3.01 -51.62 61.15
C MET A 1 4.06 -50.60 60.75
N LYS A 2 4.88 -50.04 61.62
CA LYS A 2 5.96 -49.04 61.28
C LYS A 2 7.10 -49.60 60.42
N LEU A 3 7.50 -50.87 60.60
CA LEU A 3 8.64 -51.45 59.81
C LEU A 3 8.29 -51.75 58.34
N ARG A 4 7.03 -52.00 57.99
CA ARG A 4 6.60 -52.23 56.62
C ARG A 4 6.49 -50.91 55.80
N PHE A 5 6.33 -49.77 56.50
CA PHE A 5 6.27 -48.47 55.89
C PHE A 5 7.69 -47.97 55.48
N LEU A 6 8.68 -48.23 56.32
CA LEU A 6 10.08 -47.88 56.10
C LEU A 6 10.74 -48.71 54.98
N SER A 7 10.31 -49.97 54.78
CA SER A 7 10.81 -50.78 53.64
C SER A 7 10.25 -50.37 52.30
N LYS A 8 9.03 -49.81 52.22
CA LYS A 8 8.45 -49.27 51.02
C LYS A 8 9.09 -47.92 50.63
N LEU A 9 9.57 -47.15 51.61
CA LEU A 9 10.31 -45.88 51.32
C LEU A 9 11.71 -46.13 50.73
N LYS A 10 12.36 -47.27 51.01
CA LYS A 10 13.65 -47.65 50.41
C LYS A 10 13.56 -48.09 48.96
N GLN A 11 12.38 -48.47 48.46
CA GLN A 11 12.16 -48.78 47.03
C GLN A 11 11.68 -47.57 46.21
N PHE A 12 11.50 -46.43 46.85
CA PHE A 12 11.06 -45.22 46.13
C PHE A 12 12.24 -44.61 45.36
N ARG A 13 12.14 -44.60 44.05
CA ARG A 13 13.19 -44.04 43.20
C ARG A 13 13.16 -42.50 43.27
N TRP A 14 13.85 -41.95 44.23
CA TRP A 14 13.99 -40.51 44.46
C TRP A 14 14.42 -39.76 43.20
N SER A 15 15.24 -40.39 42.34
CA SER A 15 15.67 -39.83 41.05
C SER A 15 14.49 -39.53 40.11
N LYS A 16 13.43 -40.35 40.13
CA LYS A 16 12.24 -40.10 39.29
C LYS A 16 11.39 -38.95 39.85
N LEU A 17 11.34 -38.81 41.16
CA LEU A 17 10.62 -37.71 41.81
C LEU A 17 11.36 -36.39 41.58
N LEU A 18 12.67 -36.41 41.63
CA LEU A 18 13.52 -35.26 41.33
C LEU A 18 13.38 -34.84 39.87
N LEU A 19 13.30 -35.79 38.95
CA LEU A 19 13.05 -35.52 37.53
C LEU A 19 11.66 -34.88 37.31
N ILE A 20 10.63 -35.39 37.95
CA ILE A 20 9.27 -34.83 37.89
C ILE A 20 9.27 -33.38 38.41
N TRP A 21 9.92 -33.15 39.57
CA TRP A 21 10.07 -31.81 40.13
C TRP A 21 10.84 -30.85 39.20
N LEU A 22 11.91 -31.32 38.56
CA LEU A 22 12.69 -30.56 37.60
C LEU A 22 11.84 -30.17 36.38
N VAL A 23 11.07 -31.11 35.84
CA VAL A 23 10.13 -30.84 34.73
C VAL A 23 9.06 -29.85 35.14
N PHE A 24 8.50 -30.01 36.37
CA PHE A 24 7.50 -29.09 36.90
C PHE A 24 8.06 -27.66 37.06
N LEU A 25 9.28 -27.53 37.60
CA LEU A 25 9.97 -26.24 37.75
C LEU A 25 10.29 -25.61 36.37
N LEU A 26 10.63 -26.42 35.39
CA LEU A 26 10.89 -25.97 34.04
C LEU A 26 9.61 -25.44 33.38
N ILE A 27 8.49 -26.16 33.50
CA ILE A 27 7.16 -25.73 33.03
C ILE A 27 6.72 -24.47 33.80
N ALA A 28 6.87 -24.43 35.10
CA ALA A 28 6.55 -23.25 35.91
C ALA A 28 7.42 -22.03 35.51
N GLY A 29 8.71 -22.27 35.24
CA GLY A 29 9.63 -21.25 34.74
C GLY A 29 9.25 -20.70 33.35
N VAL A 30 8.84 -21.58 32.43
CA VAL A 30 8.33 -21.19 31.12
C VAL A 30 7.04 -20.38 31.26
N LEU A 31 6.08 -20.86 32.03
CA LEU A 31 4.82 -20.13 32.28
C LEU A 31 5.04 -18.79 32.99
N PHE A 32 6.01 -18.74 33.92
CA PHE A 32 6.39 -17.48 34.54
C PHE A 32 7.05 -16.51 33.57
N ALA A 33 7.97 -17.01 32.72
CA ALA A 33 8.61 -16.23 31.68
C ALA A 33 7.58 -15.69 30.66
N GLU A 34 6.61 -16.52 30.26
CA GLU A 34 5.50 -16.09 29.40
C GLU A 34 4.65 -15.01 30.09
N ARG A 35 4.34 -15.18 31.36
CA ARG A 35 3.57 -14.20 32.16
C ARG A 35 4.33 -12.87 32.34
N CYS A 36 5.66 -12.93 32.44
CA CYS A 36 6.52 -11.74 32.50
C CYS A 36 6.77 -11.09 31.13
N GLY A 37 6.17 -11.58 30.04
CA GLY A 37 6.27 -10.98 28.71
C GLY A 37 7.66 -11.10 28.08
N ILE A 38 8.44 -12.12 28.46
CA ILE A 38 9.71 -12.39 27.77
C ILE A 38 9.38 -12.78 26.33
N LYS A 39 9.63 -11.87 25.42
CA LYS A 39 9.47 -12.11 23.99
C LYS A 39 10.50 -13.17 23.57
N TYR A 40 10.03 -14.29 23.04
CA TYR A 40 10.88 -15.09 22.17
C TYR A 40 11.24 -14.20 21.00
N ALA A 41 12.51 -13.89 20.84
CA ALA A 41 12.98 -13.12 19.70
C ALA A 41 12.59 -13.89 18.43
N SER A 42 11.55 -13.42 17.74
CA SER A 42 11.34 -13.87 16.37
C SER A 42 12.53 -13.36 15.56
N THR A 43 13.13 -14.22 14.76
CA THR A 43 14.22 -13.88 13.84
C THR A 43 13.78 -12.96 12.69
N ASN A 44 12.65 -12.29 12.81
CA ASN A 44 12.14 -11.36 11.84
C ASN A 44 12.96 -10.08 11.91
N PHE A 45 13.56 -9.73 10.79
CA PHE A 45 14.30 -8.48 10.59
C PHE A 45 13.38 -7.31 10.97
N LYS A 46 13.68 -6.65 12.08
CA LYS A 46 13.00 -5.40 12.43
C LYS A 46 13.58 -4.30 11.57
N ILE A 47 12.70 -3.62 10.86
CA ILE A 47 13.04 -2.36 10.20
C ILE A 47 12.92 -1.28 11.26
N ASP A 48 14.03 -0.63 11.57
CA ASP A 48 14.03 0.42 12.56
C ASP A 48 13.38 1.69 11.99
N TYR A 49 12.53 2.32 12.80
CA TYR A 49 12.00 3.63 12.53
C TYR A 49 13.13 4.67 12.65
N LEU A 50 13.26 5.54 11.62
CA LEU A 50 14.28 6.58 11.59
C LEU A 50 13.82 7.82 12.37
N SER A 51 14.78 8.59 12.90
CA SER A 51 14.47 9.86 13.55
C SER A 51 13.74 10.82 12.58
N ARG A 52 12.72 11.54 13.06
CA ARG A 52 11.97 12.54 12.27
C ARG A 52 12.86 13.56 11.53
N THR A 53 13.99 13.91 12.12
CA THR A 53 14.91 14.93 11.57
C THR A 53 15.86 14.39 10.51
N SER A 54 15.90 13.08 10.30
CA SER A 54 16.85 12.43 9.38
C SER A 54 16.25 12.05 8.02
N VAL A 55 14.97 12.36 7.79
CA VAL A 55 14.26 11.95 6.57
C VAL A 55 13.75 13.18 5.81
N LEU A 56 13.98 13.20 4.50
CA LEU A 56 13.51 14.25 3.61
C LEU A 56 12.15 13.86 3.00
N PRO A 57 11.17 14.77 2.91
CA PRO A 57 9.99 14.59 2.09
C PRO A 57 10.35 14.30 0.63
N ALA A 58 9.56 13.45 -0.06
CA ALA A 58 9.83 13.01 -1.43
C ALA A 58 10.05 14.17 -2.43
N GLN A 59 9.26 15.23 -2.31
CA GLN A 59 9.40 16.43 -3.14
C GLN A 59 10.77 17.11 -2.99
N ASN A 60 11.30 17.13 -1.77
CA ASN A 60 12.62 17.70 -1.48
C ASN A 60 13.75 16.79 -1.97
N ALA A 61 13.52 15.48 -2.01
CA ALA A 61 14.51 14.52 -2.50
C ALA A 61 14.83 14.72 -3.98
N LEU A 62 13.84 15.07 -4.80
CA LEU A 62 14.03 15.32 -6.24
C LEU A 62 14.61 16.70 -6.57
N PHE A 63 14.70 17.59 -5.59
CA PHE A 63 15.23 18.94 -5.82
C PHE A 63 16.70 18.87 -6.31
N GLY A 64 16.96 19.51 -7.47
CA GLY A 64 18.31 19.53 -8.07
C GLY A 64 18.70 18.27 -8.84
N GLN A 65 17.80 17.27 -8.95
CA GLN A 65 18.06 16.11 -9.81
C GLN A 65 17.94 16.50 -11.31
N PRO A 66 18.75 15.92 -12.20
CA PRO A 66 18.62 16.15 -13.64
C PRO A 66 17.22 15.77 -14.13
N VAL A 67 16.60 16.63 -14.92
CA VAL A 67 15.32 16.34 -15.57
C VAL A 67 15.54 15.33 -16.69
N THR A 68 14.88 14.18 -16.61
CA THR A 68 15.03 13.09 -17.58
C THR A 68 13.75 12.77 -18.34
N ASN A 69 12.62 13.29 -17.88
CA ASN A 69 11.31 13.06 -18.48
C ASN A 69 10.63 14.37 -18.85
N LEU A 70 9.92 14.38 -19.97
CA LEU A 70 9.06 15.47 -20.40
C LEU A 70 7.60 15.00 -20.35
N LEU A 71 6.73 15.77 -19.70
CA LEU A 71 5.28 15.55 -19.67
C LEU A 71 4.60 16.62 -20.53
N LEU A 72 4.07 16.24 -21.69
CA LEU A 72 3.28 17.09 -22.56
C LEU A 72 1.80 16.92 -22.26
N TYR A 73 1.08 18.02 -22.06
CA TYR A 73 -0.36 17.98 -21.82
C TYR A 73 -1.07 19.19 -22.42
N ASP A 74 -2.34 19.03 -22.76
CA ASP A 74 -3.20 20.12 -23.21
C ASP A 74 -4.32 20.34 -22.17
N SER A 75 -4.17 21.36 -21.35
CA SER A 75 -5.09 21.66 -20.25
C SER A 75 -6.53 22.03 -20.70
N THR A 76 -6.77 22.18 -22.00
CA THR A 76 -8.09 22.50 -22.56
C THR A 76 -8.90 21.28 -22.97
N GLN A 77 -8.26 20.09 -23.03
CA GLN A 77 -8.93 18.86 -23.41
C GLN A 77 -9.53 18.13 -22.19
N ASP A 78 -10.60 17.39 -22.45
CA ASP A 78 -11.33 16.66 -21.41
C ASP A 78 -10.44 15.63 -20.72
N ASN A 79 -10.64 15.47 -19.39
CA ASN A 79 -9.94 14.53 -18.52
C ASN A 79 -8.41 14.74 -18.39
N VAL A 80 -7.80 15.67 -19.15
CA VAL A 80 -6.35 15.90 -19.08
C VAL A 80 -5.91 16.44 -17.73
N SER A 81 -6.73 17.26 -17.07
CA SER A 81 -6.44 17.77 -15.72
C SER A 81 -6.33 16.63 -14.70
N GLU A 82 -7.26 15.68 -14.74
CA GLU A 82 -7.24 14.51 -13.84
C GLU A 82 -6.08 13.57 -14.18
N ALA A 83 -5.88 13.26 -15.47
CA ALA A 83 -4.74 12.46 -15.93
C ALA A 83 -3.40 13.06 -15.48
N LYS A 84 -3.23 14.37 -15.68
CA LYS A 84 -2.01 15.09 -15.25
C LYS A 84 -1.78 14.96 -13.75
N LYS A 85 -2.81 15.14 -12.94
CA LYS A 85 -2.71 14.99 -11.49
C LYS A 85 -2.22 13.60 -11.08
N GLN A 86 -2.73 12.54 -11.74
CA GLN A 86 -2.28 11.17 -11.46
C GLN A 86 -0.83 10.96 -11.94
N PHE A 87 -0.48 11.41 -13.15
CA PHE A 87 0.88 11.25 -13.66
C PHE A 87 1.91 12.08 -12.91
N ASP A 88 1.57 13.29 -12.43
CA ASP A 88 2.46 14.05 -11.55
C ASP A 88 2.81 13.23 -10.29
N GLN A 89 1.83 12.55 -9.68
CA GLN A 89 2.07 11.72 -8.51
C GLN A 89 2.82 10.43 -8.86
N ILE A 90 2.44 9.72 -9.93
CA ILE A 90 3.13 8.51 -10.40
C ILE A 90 4.61 8.79 -10.61
N LEU A 91 4.95 9.84 -11.36
CA LEU A 91 6.33 10.19 -11.66
C LEU A 91 7.10 10.64 -10.41
N LEU A 92 6.44 11.35 -9.49
CA LEU A 92 7.00 11.69 -8.17
C LEU A 92 7.32 10.43 -7.35
N ASP A 93 6.40 9.49 -7.29
CA ASP A 93 6.54 8.25 -6.54
C ASP A 93 7.59 7.32 -7.16
N MET A 94 7.66 7.25 -8.48
CA MET A 94 8.73 6.56 -9.21
C MET A 94 10.09 7.28 -9.16
N LYS A 95 10.16 8.49 -8.55
CA LYS A 95 11.36 9.33 -8.46
C LYS A 95 11.90 9.77 -9.82
N VAL A 96 11.01 10.00 -10.78
CA VAL A 96 11.33 10.50 -12.12
C VAL A 96 11.27 12.02 -12.14
N SER A 97 12.42 12.69 -12.30
CA SER A 97 12.48 14.14 -12.41
C SER A 97 11.90 14.58 -13.76
N THR A 98 10.80 15.35 -13.72
CA THR A 98 9.93 15.63 -14.85
C THR A 98 9.77 17.14 -15.08
N GLN A 99 9.85 17.57 -16.33
CA GLN A 99 9.40 18.88 -16.79
C GLN A 99 8.01 18.74 -17.41
N ALA A 100 7.02 19.47 -16.89
CA ALA A 100 5.67 19.50 -17.47
C ALA A 100 5.49 20.73 -18.38
N VAL A 101 4.91 20.53 -19.55
CA VAL A 101 4.69 21.58 -20.57
C VAL A 101 3.24 21.54 -21.03
N ASP A 102 2.52 22.63 -20.81
CA ASP A 102 1.15 22.83 -21.28
C ASP A 102 1.18 23.39 -22.70
N ILE A 103 0.78 22.58 -23.66
CA ILE A 103 0.81 22.95 -25.10
C ILE A 103 -0.38 23.82 -25.55
N SER A 104 -1.42 23.94 -24.68
CA SER A 104 -2.57 24.82 -24.98
C SER A 104 -2.20 26.30 -25.02
N LYS A 105 -1.07 26.66 -24.42
CA LYS A 105 -0.61 28.05 -24.36
C LYS A 105 0.09 28.44 -25.65
N SER A 106 -0.52 29.31 -26.42
CA SER A 106 -0.11 29.72 -27.78
C SER A 106 1.32 30.30 -27.91
N SER A 107 2.00 30.61 -26.82
CA SER A 107 3.40 31.08 -26.77
C SER A 107 4.40 29.98 -26.39
N THR A 108 3.94 28.75 -26.15
CA THR A 108 4.81 27.66 -25.69
C THR A 108 5.57 27.07 -26.89
N LEU A 109 6.89 27.24 -26.88
CA LEU A 109 7.78 26.48 -27.77
C LEU A 109 8.10 25.16 -27.02
N LEU A 110 7.95 24.03 -27.72
CA LEU A 110 8.36 22.75 -27.16
C LEU A 110 9.89 22.72 -26.99
N PRO A 111 10.36 22.14 -25.88
CA PRO A 111 11.80 21.99 -25.68
C PRO A 111 12.36 20.94 -26.64
N ASP A 112 13.68 20.99 -26.84
CA ASP A 112 14.38 19.96 -27.63
C ASP A 112 14.27 18.62 -26.96
N PHE A 113 13.63 17.63 -27.61
CA PHE A 113 13.39 16.28 -27.09
C PHE A 113 14.68 15.53 -26.79
N SER A 114 15.80 15.88 -27.43
CA SER A 114 17.11 15.26 -27.20
C SER A 114 17.64 15.44 -25.77
N ASN A 115 17.07 16.38 -25.00
CA ASN A 115 17.41 16.59 -23.60
C ASN A 115 16.75 15.58 -22.64
N TYR A 116 15.85 14.73 -23.14
CA TYR A 116 15.08 13.80 -22.31
C TYR A 116 15.33 12.34 -22.73
N LYS A 117 15.14 11.42 -21.77
CA LYS A 117 15.13 9.97 -22.04
C LYS A 117 13.73 9.49 -22.44
N THR A 118 12.71 10.09 -21.83
CA THR A 118 11.31 9.70 -22.01
C THR A 118 10.41 10.91 -22.19
N VAL A 119 9.31 10.72 -22.94
CA VAL A 119 8.23 11.70 -23.10
C VAL A 119 6.91 11.02 -22.79
N VAL A 120 6.13 11.59 -21.85
CA VAL A 120 4.75 11.19 -21.56
C VAL A 120 3.82 12.19 -22.23
N VAL A 121 2.84 11.68 -22.99
CA VAL A 121 1.89 12.49 -23.76
C VAL A 121 0.49 12.32 -23.18
N LEU A 122 -0.03 13.37 -22.54
CA LEU A 122 -1.40 13.49 -22.07
C LEU A 122 -2.18 14.42 -23.01
N VAL A 123 -2.27 14.01 -24.26
CA VAL A 123 -2.92 14.76 -25.35
C VAL A 123 -3.74 13.77 -26.19
N PRO A 124 -5.04 13.60 -25.89
CA PRO A 124 -5.90 12.69 -26.67
C PRO A 124 -6.03 13.10 -28.13
N ASP A 125 -6.28 14.38 -28.42
CA ASP A 125 -6.33 14.91 -29.77
C ASP A 125 -4.91 15.31 -30.25
N LEU A 126 -4.28 14.40 -30.98
CA LEU A 126 -2.92 14.57 -31.47
C LEU A 126 -2.79 15.64 -32.56
N ASP A 127 -3.90 16.11 -33.17
CA ASP A 127 -3.86 17.15 -34.22
C ASP A 127 -3.36 18.49 -33.65
N VAL A 128 -3.53 18.74 -32.34
CA VAL A 128 -3.03 19.97 -31.69
C VAL A 128 -1.49 20.06 -31.66
N LEU A 129 -0.80 18.92 -31.73
CA LEU A 129 0.68 18.87 -31.79
C LEU A 129 1.19 19.18 -33.23
N GLY A 130 0.40 18.95 -34.26
CA GLY A 130 0.77 19.23 -35.62
C GLY A 130 2.15 18.67 -36.01
N GLN A 131 3.03 19.54 -36.56
CA GLN A 131 4.37 19.14 -36.99
C GLN A 131 5.28 18.68 -35.84
N ASP A 132 5.04 19.14 -34.62
CA ASP A 132 5.82 18.73 -33.45
C ASP A 132 5.61 17.24 -33.11
N LEU A 133 4.42 16.66 -33.41
CA LEU A 133 4.21 15.23 -33.33
C LEU A 133 5.15 14.45 -34.25
N ILE A 134 5.35 14.92 -35.46
CA ILE A 134 6.27 14.28 -36.42
C ILE A 134 7.71 14.37 -35.91
N THR A 135 8.10 15.50 -35.35
CA THR A 135 9.42 15.71 -34.73
C THR A 135 9.61 14.75 -33.54
N LEU A 136 8.60 14.61 -32.67
CA LEU A 136 8.60 13.68 -31.55
C LEU A 136 8.75 12.21 -32.01
N MET A 137 8.00 11.81 -33.05
CA MET A 137 8.09 10.46 -33.60
C MET A 137 9.46 10.17 -34.24
N ASN A 138 10.08 11.18 -34.88
CA ASN A 138 11.43 11.06 -35.45
C ASN A 138 12.50 10.94 -34.35
N TRP A 139 12.34 11.68 -33.25
CA TRP A 139 13.19 11.54 -32.05
C TRP A 139 13.07 10.14 -31.45
N ALA A 140 11.83 9.62 -31.33
CA ALA A 140 11.62 8.25 -30.85
C ALA A 140 12.32 7.22 -31.76
N GLN A 141 12.25 7.39 -33.09
CA GLN A 141 12.93 6.51 -34.06
C GLN A 141 14.46 6.49 -33.88
N GLN A 142 15.04 7.54 -33.30
CA GLN A 142 16.48 7.68 -33.02
C GLN A 142 16.88 7.19 -31.60
N GLY A 143 15.97 6.61 -30.84
CA GLY A 143 16.26 6.02 -29.52
C GLY A 143 15.48 6.61 -28.36
N GLY A 144 14.64 7.62 -28.59
CA GLY A 144 13.74 8.13 -27.54
C GLY A 144 12.59 7.17 -27.23
N SER A 145 12.00 7.31 -26.05
CA SER A 145 10.87 6.49 -25.63
C SER A 145 9.65 7.34 -25.31
N ILE A 146 8.48 6.96 -25.83
CA ILE A 146 7.23 7.71 -25.69
C ILE A 146 6.15 6.84 -25.03
N LEU A 147 5.48 7.38 -24.02
CA LEU A 147 4.22 6.86 -23.49
C LEU A 147 3.08 7.78 -23.92
N PHE A 148 2.20 7.30 -24.81
CA PHE A 148 0.89 7.91 -25.03
C PHE A 148 -0.02 7.42 -23.92
N ALA A 149 -0.20 8.22 -22.88
CA ALA A 149 -0.78 7.82 -21.61
C ALA A 149 -2.29 8.12 -21.49
N MET A 150 -2.91 8.49 -22.59
CA MET A 150 -4.36 8.65 -22.72
C MET A 150 -4.82 8.00 -24.02
N THR A 151 -6.06 7.50 -24.02
CA THR A 151 -6.68 6.95 -25.23
C THR A 151 -6.55 7.96 -26.39
N PRO A 152 -5.83 7.64 -27.47
CA PRO A 152 -5.70 8.57 -28.58
C PRO A 152 -7.04 8.70 -29.31
N SER A 153 -7.42 9.92 -29.62
CA SER A 153 -8.56 10.20 -30.49
C SER A 153 -8.20 9.88 -31.95
N LYS A 154 -9.17 9.33 -32.67
CA LYS A 154 -8.96 9.08 -34.10
C LYS A 154 -9.04 10.39 -34.89
N THR A 155 -7.89 10.98 -35.12
CA THR A 155 -7.72 12.27 -35.82
C THR A 155 -6.81 12.12 -37.05
N SER A 156 -6.60 13.21 -37.81
CA SER A 156 -5.76 13.17 -39.00
C SER A 156 -4.32 12.80 -38.69
N TYR A 157 -3.74 13.37 -37.66
CA TYR A 157 -2.36 13.06 -37.26
C TYR A 157 -2.23 11.69 -36.64
N PHE A 158 -3.27 11.22 -35.91
CA PHE A 158 -3.31 9.83 -35.46
C PHE A 158 -3.20 8.87 -36.64
N ASP A 159 -3.99 9.09 -37.72
CA ASP A 159 -3.97 8.23 -38.90
C ASP A 159 -2.58 8.26 -39.60
N VAL A 160 -1.90 9.40 -39.60
CA VAL A 160 -0.53 9.55 -40.17
C VAL A 160 0.49 8.71 -39.42
N ILE A 161 0.40 8.65 -38.05
CA ILE A 161 1.38 7.93 -37.23
C ILE A 161 0.93 6.53 -36.80
N SER A 162 -0.30 6.10 -37.13
CA SER A 162 -0.91 4.87 -36.67
C SER A 162 -0.01 3.64 -36.81
N LEU A 163 0.63 3.47 -37.98
CA LEU A 163 1.57 2.36 -38.18
C LEU A 163 2.81 2.44 -37.29
N LYS A 164 3.27 3.63 -36.90
CA LYS A 164 4.36 3.83 -35.96
C LYS A 164 3.93 3.51 -34.51
N LEU A 165 2.64 3.67 -34.21
CA LEU A 165 2.04 3.24 -32.95
C LEU A 165 1.74 1.74 -32.88
N GLY A 166 2.08 0.97 -33.93
CA GLY A 166 1.75 -0.45 -34.02
C GLY A 166 0.29 -0.73 -34.42
N VAL A 167 -0.48 0.27 -34.81
CA VAL A 167 -1.88 0.16 -35.21
C VAL A 167 -1.97 -0.11 -36.71
N LEU A 168 -2.49 -1.29 -37.10
CA LEU A 168 -2.73 -1.68 -38.49
C LEU A 168 -4.02 -1.02 -39.02
N SER A 169 -5.06 -1.04 -38.20
CA SER A 169 -6.33 -0.38 -38.52
C SER A 169 -7.04 0.08 -37.24
N SER A 170 -7.84 1.11 -37.34
CA SER A 170 -8.66 1.65 -36.28
C SER A 170 -10.03 2.06 -36.81
N SER A 171 -11.03 2.06 -35.94
CA SER A 171 -12.37 2.53 -36.26
C SER A 171 -12.83 3.61 -35.30
N TRP A 172 -13.83 4.42 -35.71
CA TRP A 172 -14.51 5.39 -34.85
C TRP A 172 -15.43 4.72 -33.80
N ASN A 173 -15.48 3.41 -33.77
CA ASN A 173 -16.31 2.66 -32.85
C ASN A 173 -15.49 2.42 -31.56
N TYR A 174 -15.63 3.32 -30.61
CA TYR A 174 -15.07 3.13 -29.27
C TYR A 174 -15.79 1.99 -28.56
N LYS A 175 -15.07 1.29 -27.70
CA LYS A 175 -15.53 0.10 -27.01
C LYS A 175 -15.72 0.39 -25.53
N LEU A 176 -16.76 -0.23 -24.97
CA LEU A 176 -16.94 -0.32 -23.54
C LEU A 176 -15.87 -1.25 -22.94
N ALA A 177 -15.20 -0.78 -21.92
CA ALA A 177 -14.27 -1.58 -21.11
C ALA A 177 -14.87 -1.73 -19.70
N GLU A 178 -15.33 -2.93 -19.39
CA GLU A 178 -15.87 -3.29 -18.07
C GLU A 178 -14.80 -3.88 -17.16
N SER A 179 -13.69 -4.31 -17.73
CA SER A 179 -12.62 -4.98 -17.00
C SER A 179 -11.30 -4.89 -17.73
N ILE A 180 -10.22 -5.18 -17.01
CA ILE A 180 -8.86 -5.32 -17.53
C ILE A 180 -8.31 -6.70 -17.20
N VAL A 181 -7.63 -7.31 -18.18
CA VAL A 181 -6.84 -8.54 -18.03
C VAL A 181 -5.41 -8.21 -18.42
N PRO A 182 -4.53 -7.91 -17.46
CA PRO A 182 -3.10 -7.76 -17.73
C PRO A 182 -2.50 -9.13 -18.15
N ALA A 183 -1.54 -9.14 -19.06
CA ALA A 183 -0.78 -10.35 -19.38
C ALA A 183 -0.01 -10.84 -18.13
N GLU A 184 0.20 -12.16 -18.04
CA GLU A 184 0.91 -12.75 -16.88
C GLU A 184 2.29 -12.13 -16.66
N GLU A 185 3.01 -11.83 -17.74
CA GLU A 185 4.36 -11.30 -17.71
C GLU A 185 4.42 -9.78 -17.58
N PHE A 186 3.28 -9.09 -17.64
CA PHE A 186 3.27 -7.62 -17.63
C PHE A 186 3.48 -7.03 -16.24
N MET A 187 2.75 -7.54 -15.25
CA MET A 187 2.72 -6.98 -13.91
C MET A 187 2.27 -8.01 -12.88
N LEU A 188 2.49 -7.73 -11.59
CA LEU A 188 2.02 -8.57 -10.50
C LEU A 188 0.50 -8.72 -10.52
N GLY A 189 0.00 -9.92 -10.31
CA GLY A 189 -1.42 -10.24 -10.44
C GLY A 189 -1.90 -10.38 -11.88
N GLY A 190 -1.01 -10.36 -12.87
CA GLY A 190 -1.34 -10.59 -14.28
C GLY A 190 -1.97 -11.95 -14.53
N GLY A 191 -2.60 -12.14 -15.70
CA GLY A 191 -3.37 -13.32 -16.06
C GLY A 191 -4.76 -13.41 -15.41
N GLN A 192 -5.12 -12.49 -14.51
CA GLN A 192 -6.43 -12.44 -13.86
C GLN A 192 -7.26 -11.28 -14.41
N ARG A 193 -8.59 -11.43 -14.32
CA ARG A 193 -9.56 -10.41 -14.70
C ARG A 193 -9.86 -9.51 -13.49
N TYR A 194 -9.78 -8.20 -13.70
CA TYR A 194 -10.15 -7.18 -12.71
C TYR A 194 -11.26 -6.31 -13.29
N GLU A 195 -12.40 -6.28 -12.62
CA GLU A 195 -13.54 -5.50 -13.04
C GLU A 195 -13.34 -4.02 -12.67
N PHE A 196 -13.87 -3.13 -13.50
CA PHE A 196 -13.97 -1.72 -13.17
C PHE A 196 -15.30 -1.45 -12.46
N SER A 197 -15.27 -0.76 -11.33
CA SER A 197 -16.48 -0.31 -10.65
C SER A 197 -17.21 0.80 -11.42
N ASP A 198 -16.46 1.56 -12.20
CA ASP A 198 -16.97 2.57 -13.14
C ASP A 198 -16.39 2.31 -14.54
N PRO A 199 -17.06 1.49 -15.36
CA PRO A 199 -16.64 1.17 -16.72
C PRO A 199 -16.55 2.41 -17.62
N PHE A 200 -15.64 2.38 -18.60
CA PHE A 200 -15.48 3.48 -19.56
C PHE A 200 -15.76 3.04 -21.00
N GLU A 201 -16.35 3.95 -21.78
CA GLU A 201 -16.77 3.71 -23.18
C GLU A 201 -15.80 4.32 -24.22
N SER A 202 -14.58 4.65 -23.82
CA SER A 202 -13.64 5.39 -24.67
C SER A 202 -12.46 4.55 -25.19
N ALA A 203 -12.45 3.23 -24.99
CA ALA A 203 -11.39 2.38 -25.55
C ALA A 203 -11.44 2.39 -27.08
N LEU A 204 -10.37 2.85 -27.73
CA LEU A 204 -10.30 2.89 -29.20
C LEU A 204 -10.25 1.48 -29.77
N SER A 205 -11.14 1.18 -30.72
CA SER A 205 -11.14 -0.10 -31.43
C SER A 205 -10.00 -0.16 -32.43
N VAL A 206 -9.00 -0.99 -32.15
CA VAL A 206 -7.78 -1.13 -32.97
C VAL A 206 -7.50 -2.58 -33.31
N SER A 207 -6.93 -2.80 -34.49
CA SER A 207 -6.17 -4.02 -34.83
C SER A 207 -4.70 -3.66 -34.84
N LEU A 208 -3.90 -4.43 -34.10
CA LEU A 208 -2.47 -4.17 -33.99
C LEU A 208 -1.68 -4.99 -35.03
N ARG A 209 -0.51 -4.48 -35.35
CA ARG A 209 0.49 -5.18 -36.15
C ARG A 209 1.07 -6.36 -35.38
N GLU A 210 1.60 -7.35 -36.07
CA GLU A 210 2.20 -8.54 -35.46
C GLU A 210 3.39 -8.21 -34.54
N GLU A 211 4.11 -7.14 -34.84
CA GLU A 211 5.27 -6.70 -34.06
C GLU A 211 4.90 -5.96 -32.76
N ALA A 212 3.63 -5.59 -32.59
CA ALA A 212 3.16 -4.95 -31.36
C ALA A 212 2.89 -5.99 -30.27
N THR A 213 3.44 -5.76 -29.10
CA THR A 213 3.20 -6.60 -27.91
C THR A 213 2.04 -6.02 -27.11
N VAL A 214 1.02 -6.83 -26.85
CA VAL A 214 -0.14 -6.45 -26.02
C VAL A 214 0.09 -6.88 -24.59
N HIS A 215 0.07 -5.90 -23.69
CA HIS A 215 0.31 -6.07 -22.27
C HIS A 215 -0.98 -6.15 -21.44
N ALA A 216 -2.09 -5.55 -21.90
CA ALA A 216 -3.39 -5.67 -21.27
C ALA A 216 -4.52 -5.59 -22.29
N ARG A 217 -5.66 -6.26 -22.00
CA ARG A 217 -6.87 -6.28 -22.85
C ARG A 217 -8.11 -6.10 -21.99
N THR A 218 -9.23 -5.77 -22.63
CA THR A 218 -10.55 -5.93 -21.98
C THR A 218 -10.86 -7.42 -21.79
N GLY A 219 -11.61 -7.76 -20.75
CA GLY A 219 -11.95 -9.14 -20.44
C GLY A 219 -12.94 -9.79 -21.41
N ASP A 220 -13.79 -9.01 -22.07
CA ASP A 220 -14.88 -9.53 -22.91
C ASP A 220 -14.49 -9.61 -24.38
N GLU A 221 -14.26 -8.47 -25.02
CA GLU A 221 -13.97 -8.43 -26.45
C GLU A 221 -12.46 -8.57 -26.77
N GLY A 222 -11.60 -8.56 -25.77
CA GLY A 222 -10.15 -8.64 -25.95
C GLY A 222 -9.55 -7.40 -26.62
N THR A 223 -10.22 -6.25 -26.55
CA THR A 223 -9.70 -4.97 -27.06
C THR A 223 -8.38 -4.62 -26.37
N PRO A 224 -7.30 -4.31 -27.12
CA PRO A 224 -6.03 -3.91 -26.51
C PRO A 224 -6.19 -2.63 -25.68
N LEU A 225 -5.76 -2.68 -24.40
CA LEU A 225 -5.75 -1.54 -23.47
C LEU A 225 -4.35 -0.99 -23.24
N VAL A 226 -3.33 -1.86 -23.24
CA VAL A 226 -1.93 -1.46 -23.15
C VAL A 226 -1.14 -2.26 -24.17
N TRP A 227 -0.36 -1.57 -25.01
CA TRP A 227 0.57 -2.24 -25.92
C TRP A 227 1.84 -1.44 -26.13
N SER A 228 2.90 -2.11 -26.58
CA SER A 228 4.15 -1.49 -26.95
C SER A 228 4.60 -1.92 -28.35
N VAL A 229 5.41 -1.07 -28.97
CA VAL A 229 6.05 -1.35 -30.26
C VAL A 229 7.43 -0.68 -30.31
N SER A 230 8.40 -1.35 -30.92
CA SER A 230 9.70 -0.76 -31.23
C SER A 230 9.60 0.16 -32.44
N LEU A 231 10.22 1.31 -32.37
CA LEU A 231 10.31 2.27 -33.48
C LEU A 231 11.77 2.67 -33.69
N GLY A 232 12.44 2.06 -34.67
CA GLY A 232 13.89 2.23 -34.86
C GLY A 232 14.64 1.72 -33.62
N SER A 233 15.43 2.60 -32.99
CA SER A 233 16.13 2.29 -31.73
C SER A 233 15.32 2.67 -30.48
N GLY A 234 14.14 3.26 -30.63
CA GLY A 234 13.30 3.68 -29.52
C GLY A 234 12.06 2.81 -29.33
N ARG A 235 11.24 3.16 -28.35
CA ARG A 235 10.06 2.41 -27.97
C ARG A 235 8.85 3.31 -27.76
N ILE A 236 7.69 2.82 -28.15
CA ILE A 236 6.42 3.48 -27.94
C ILE A 236 5.54 2.56 -27.11
N VAL A 237 4.91 3.10 -26.09
CA VAL A 237 3.87 2.47 -25.29
C VAL A 237 2.59 3.29 -25.43
N VAL A 238 1.45 2.62 -25.54
CA VAL A 238 0.14 3.26 -25.66
C VAL A 238 -0.80 2.70 -24.61
N ASP A 239 -1.39 3.59 -23.83
CA ASP A 239 -2.47 3.31 -22.90
C ASP A 239 -3.80 3.74 -23.54
N ASN A 240 -4.62 2.75 -23.86
CA ASN A 240 -5.96 2.93 -24.41
C ASN A 240 -6.99 2.80 -23.29
N ILE A 241 -6.79 3.57 -22.21
CA ILE A 241 -7.54 3.51 -20.95
C ILE A 241 -8.15 4.88 -20.69
N GLY A 242 -9.45 4.90 -20.36
CA GLY A 242 -10.22 6.11 -20.11
C GLY A 242 -10.45 6.45 -18.64
N ILE A 243 -9.80 5.73 -17.70
CA ILE A 243 -9.92 5.96 -16.26
C ILE A 243 -8.65 6.63 -15.74
N TYR A 244 -8.78 7.89 -15.28
CA TYR A 244 -7.66 8.67 -14.74
C TYR A 244 -7.86 8.91 -13.24
N ASP A 245 -7.87 7.82 -12.49
CA ASP A 245 -8.06 7.81 -11.04
C ASP A 245 -6.88 7.13 -10.34
N LYS A 246 -6.78 7.37 -9.05
CA LYS A 246 -5.76 6.86 -8.13
C LYS A 246 -5.66 5.33 -8.18
N ILE A 247 -6.79 4.64 -8.37
CA ILE A 247 -6.86 3.18 -8.48
C ILE A 247 -6.08 2.60 -9.68
N MET A 248 -5.80 3.42 -10.71
CA MET A 248 -5.11 2.98 -11.93
C MET A 248 -3.61 3.22 -11.91
N ARG A 249 -3.07 3.89 -10.89
CA ARG A 249 -1.65 4.32 -10.85
C ARG A 249 -0.65 3.21 -11.08
N GLY A 250 -0.87 2.02 -10.51
CA GLY A 250 0.03 0.88 -10.68
C GLY A 250 0.06 0.35 -12.11
N ILE A 251 -1.07 0.43 -12.84
CA ILE A 251 -1.13 0.04 -14.25
C ILE A 251 -0.33 1.05 -15.10
N TYR A 252 -0.51 2.36 -14.87
CA TYR A 252 0.25 3.40 -15.57
C TYR A 252 1.75 3.37 -15.23
N ALA A 253 2.10 3.06 -13.97
CA ALA A 253 3.50 2.86 -13.58
C ALA A 253 4.12 1.64 -14.28
N ALA A 254 3.36 0.53 -14.41
CA ALA A 254 3.78 -0.63 -15.18
C ALA A 254 3.96 -0.29 -16.67
N SER A 255 3.04 0.48 -17.27
CA SER A 255 3.18 0.97 -18.66
C SER A 255 4.43 1.85 -18.81
N PHE A 256 4.66 2.81 -17.91
CA PHE A 256 5.86 3.64 -17.93
C PHE A 256 7.15 2.81 -17.80
N SER A 257 7.11 1.72 -16.99
CA SER A 257 8.27 0.85 -16.80
C SER A 257 8.68 0.06 -18.05
N LEU A 258 7.82 -0.02 -19.09
CA LEU A 258 8.14 -0.62 -20.38
C LEU A 258 9.03 0.28 -21.25
N LEU A 259 9.18 1.57 -20.91
CA LEU A 259 10.03 2.50 -21.64
C LEU A 259 11.52 2.17 -21.42
N CYS A 260 12.37 2.61 -22.34
CA CYS A 260 13.81 2.38 -22.33
C CYS A 260 14.19 0.88 -22.34
N ASP A 261 15.49 0.61 -22.32
CA ASP A 261 16.04 -0.75 -22.26
C ASP A 261 15.93 -1.37 -20.86
N ALA A 262 15.94 -0.52 -19.83
CA ALA A 262 15.61 -0.89 -18.45
C ALA A 262 15.00 0.29 -17.68
N THR A 263 14.22 -0.03 -16.66
CA THR A 263 13.63 0.95 -15.75
C THR A 263 13.80 0.50 -14.31
N ALA A 264 14.12 1.43 -13.42
CA ALA A 264 14.22 1.17 -12.00
C ALA A 264 13.54 2.27 -11.20
N TYR A 265 12.72 1.92 -10.23
CA TYR A 265 12.09 2.86 -9.30
C TYR A 265 11.91 2.27 -7.91
N PRO A 266 11.94 3.10 -6.85
CA PRO A 266 11.85 2.60 -5.49
C PRO A 266 10.44 2.12 -5.16
N VAL A 267 10.38 1.12 -4.27
CA VAL A 267 9.16 0.60 -3.69
C VAL A 267 9.30 0.42 -2.17
N ILE A 268 8.17 0.34 -1.47
CA ILE A 268 8.14 0.22 -0.01
C ILE A 268 8.48 -1.21 0.42
N ASN A 269 7.95 -2.20 -0.29
CA ASN A 269 7.99 -3.62 0.06
C ASN A 269 7.44 -3.85 1.48
N GLY A 270 6.13 -3.72 1.66
CA GLY A 270 5.52 -3.87 2.97
C GLY A 270 4.06 -4.30 2.95
N SER A 271 3.66 -5.10 3.94
CA SER A 271 2.27 -5.48 4.15
C SER A 271 1.89 -5.29 5.60
N VAL A 272 0.85 -4.51 5.87
CA VAL A 272 0.32 -4.23 7.20
C VAL A 272 -1.14 -4.62 7.27
N PHE A 273 -1.52 -5.21 8.41
CA PHE A 273 -2.90 -5.56 8.69
C PHE A 273 -3.34 -4.88 9.99
N TYR A 274 -4.24 -3.90 9.88
CA TYR A 274 -4.79 -3.17 11.01
C TYR A 274 -6.03 -3.87 11.57
N LEU A 275 -6.13 -3.93 12.90
CA LEU A 275 -7.35 -4.24 13.62
C LEU A 275 -7.80 -2.95 14.33
N ASP A 276 -8.77 -2.27 13.73
CA ASP A 276 -9.36 -1.08 14.33
C ASP A 276 -10.17 -1.50 15.56
N ASP A 277 -10.38 -0.61 16.52
CA ASP A 277 -11.09 -0.89 17.78
C ASP A 277 -10.54 -2.09 18.57
N PHE A 278 -9.24 -2.34 18.51
CA PHE A 278 -8.64 -3.53 19.11
C PHE A 278 -7.20 -3.29 19.63
N PRO A 279 -6.86 -3.73 20.87
CA PRO A 279 -7.77 -4.25 21.89
C PRO A 279 -8.58 -3.11 22.53
N SER A 280 -9.87 -3.34 22.71
CA SER A 280 -10.82 -2.38 23.28
C SER A 280 -11.90 -3.15 24.04
N PRO A 281 -12.84 -2.52 24.71
CA PRO A 281 -14.00 -3.23 25.21
C PRO A 281 -14.69 -3.99 24.08
N VAL A 282 -15.24 -5.18 24.38
CA VAL A 282 -15.96 -5.96 23.36
C VAL A 282 -17.10 -5.10 22.81
N PRO A 283 -17.25 -4.96 21.48
CA PRO A 283 -18.29 -4.13 20.90
C PRO A 283 -19.67 -4.52 21.39
N GLY A 284 -20.49 -3.53 21.73
CA GLY A 284 -21.93 -3.70 21.93
C GLY A 284 -22.67 -3.73 20.62
N GLY A 285 -23.91 -4.20 20.61
CA GLY A 285 -24.76 -4.18 19.42
C GLY A 285 -25.67 -5.39 19.31
N ASP A 286 -26.35 -5.53 18.15
CA ASP A 286 -27.22 -6.67 17.90
C ASP A 286 -26.43 -7.87 17.34
N GLY A 287 -26.08 -8.78 18.21
CA GLY A 287 -25.43 -10.04 17.84
C GLY A 287 -26.37 -11.07 17.21
N THR A 288 -27.39 -10.67 16.46
CA THR A 288 -28.40 -11.58 15.89
C THR A 288 -27.76 -12.63 14.98
N TYR A 289 -26.85 -12.26 14.12
CA TYR A 289 -26.17 -13.20 13.22
C TYR A 289 -25.20 -14.12 13.94
N ILE A 290 -24.50 -13.61 14.96
CA ILE A 290 -23.65 -14.44 15.84
C ILE A 290 -24.48 -15.47 16.60
N ARG A 291 -25.64 -15.08 17.14
CA ARG A 291 -26.58 -16.01 17.81
C ARG A 291 -27.17 -17.02 16.82
N ARG A 292 -27.52 -16.58 15.59
CA ARG A 292 -28.03 -17.46 14.51
C ARG A 292 -27.04 -18.59 14.22
N ASP A 293 -25.77 -18.26 14.03
CA ASP A 293 -24.78 -19.19 13.48
C ASP A 293 -24.05 -19.99 14.56
N TYR A 294 -23.81 -19.39 15.74
CA TYR A 294 -22.97 -19.98 16.79
C TYR A 294 -23.69 -20.22 18.10
N SER A 295 -24.90 -19.69 18.30
CA SER A 295 -25.62 -19.77 19.59
C SER A 295 -24.81 -19.21 20.76
N MET A 296 -23.99 -18.18 20.54
CA MET A 296 -23.08 -17.56 21.50
C MET A 296 -23.44 -16.11 21.77
N SER A 297 -22.96 -15.60 22.93
CA SER A 297 -22.88 -14.16 23.14
C SER A 297 -21.78 -13.55 22.27
N ILE A 298 -21.84 -12.23 22.02
CA ILE A 298 -20.80 -11.51 21.28
C ILE A 298 -19.42 -11.75 21.91
N SER A 299 -19.29 -11.58 23.23
CA SER A 299 -18.02 -11.77 23.94
C SER A 299 -17.47 -13.20 23.84
N ASP A 300 -18.35 -14.22 23.92
CA ASP A 300 -17.93 -15.60 23.74
C ASP A 300 -17.46 -15.88 22.31
N PHE A 301 -18.16 -15.34 21.33
CA PHE A 301 -17.80 -15.47 19.93
C PHE A 301 -16.41 -14.87 19.65
N TYR A 302 -16.15 -13.63 20.10
CA TYR A 302 -14.84 -13.01 19.90
C TYR A 302 -13.70 -13.79 20.54
N SER A 303 -13.94 -14.32 21.75
CA SER A 303 -12.90 -15.05 22.49
C SER A 303 -12.67 -16.46 21.97
N LYS A 304 -13.72 -17.16 21.49
CA LYS A 304 -13.69 -18.60 21.20
C LYS A 304 -13.65 -18.92 19.69
N VAL A 305 -14.06 -17.98 18.83
CA VAL A 305 -14.15 -18.18 17.37
C VAL A 305 -13.33 -17.14 16.64
N TRP A 306 -13.74 -15.87 16.68
CA TRP A 306 -13.16 -14.81 15.88
C TRP A 306 -11.64 -14.65 16.07
N TRP A 307 -11.18 -14.45 17.31
CA TRP A 307 -9.76 -14.28 17.58
C TRP A 307 -8.92 -15.53 17.26
N PRO A 308 -9.31 -16.76 17.68
CA PRO A 308 -8.60 -17.96 17.28
C PRO A 308 -8.47 -18.15 15.76
N ASP A 309 -9.53 -17.87 15.01
CA ASP A 309 -9.51 -17.97 13.53
C ASP A 309 -8.57 -16.93 12.91
N LEU A 310 -8.59 -15.68 13.39
CA LEU A 310 -7.64 -14.66 12.94
C LEU A 310 -6.19 -15.06 13.23
N VAL A 311 -5.92 -15.63 14.41
CA VAL A 311 -4.59 -16.15 14.75
C VAL A 311 -4.16 -17.27 13.80
N GLN A 312 -5.08 -18.17 13.41
CA GLN A 312 -4.78 -19.24 12.45
C GLN A 312 -4.47 -18.67 11.06
N LEU A 313 -5.26 -17.72 10.57
CA LEU A 313 -5.00 -17.04 9.30
C LEU A 313 -3.66 -16.29 9.34
N ALA A 314 -3.39 -15.58 10.44
CA ALA A 314 -2.12 -14.88 10.62
C ALA A 314 -0.91 -15.83 10.58
N GLN A 315 -0.99 -16.98 11.25
CA GLN A 315 0.06 -18.00 11.23
C GLN A 315 0.23 -18.62 9.84
N LYS A 316 -0.88 -18.89 9.14
CA LYS A 316 -0.86 -19.50 7.82
C LYS A 316 -0.23 -18.62 6.76
N TYR A 317 -0.50 -17.31 6.80
CA TYR A 317 -0.06 -16.33 5.79
C TYR A 317 1.04 -15.38 6.28
N GLY A 318 1.56 -15.60 7.49
CA GLY A 318 2.60 -14.77 8.09
C GLY A 318 2.15 -13.36 8.46
N VAL A 319 0.84 -13.10 8.58
CA VAL A 319 0.30 -11.77 8.90
C VAL A 319 0.69 -11.36 10.31
N ARG A 320 1.02 -10.09 10.48
CA ARG A 320 1.29 -9.46 11.78
C ARG A 320 0.33 -8.29 11.96
N PHE A 321 -0.46 -8.34 13.04
CA PHE A 321 -1.48 -7.34 13.28
C PHE A 321 -0.92 -6.08 13.95
N THR A 322 -1.40 -4.93 13.51
CA THR A 322 -1.32 -3.66 14.25
C THR A 322 -2.71 -3.40 14.81
N GLY A 323 -2.92 -3.67 16.09
CA GLY A 323 -4.17 -3.34 16.77
C GLY A 323 -4.17 -1.87 17.16
N VAL A 324 -5.25 -1.15 16.90
CA VAL A 324 -5.37 0.26 17.28
C VAL A 324 -6.49 0.43 18.30
N MET A 325 -6.08 0.77 19.52
CA MET A 325 -6.95 0.76 20.69
C MET A 325 -7.73 2.06 20.86
N ILE A 326 -8.93 1.90 21.41
CA ILE A 326 -9.79 2.95 21.94
C ILE A 326 -9.89 2.69 23.45
N GLU A 327 -9.85 3.73 24.28
CA GLU A 327 -9.96 3.54 25.73
C GLU A 327 -11.40 3.30 26.18
N ASN A 328 -12.35 4.05 25.64
CA ASN A 328 -13.78 3.90 25.94
C ASN A 328 -14.62 4.31 24.71
N TYR A 329 -15.95 4.15 24.82
CA TYR A 329 -16.92 4.55 23.79
C TYR A 329 -17.87 5.64 24.31
N GLU A 330 -17.41 6.47 25.24
CA GLU A 330 -18.17 7.59 25.75
C GLU A 330 -18.11 8.78 24.77
N ASP A 331 -19.24 9.44 24.55
CA ASP A 331 -19.30 10.55 23.58
C ASP A 331 -18.78 11.88 24.16
N ASP A 332 -18.20 11.89 25.34
CA ASP A 332 -17.75 13.11 25.99
C ASP A 332 -16.44 13.63 25.41
N THR A 333 -16.45 14.88 24.95
CA THR A 333 -15.27 15.60 24.45
C THR A 333 -15.01 16.91 25.22
N VAL A 334 -15.84 17.21 26.23
CA VAL A 334 -15.84 18.51 26.94
C VAL A 334 -15.19 18.42 28.31
N ASP A 335 -15.48 17.36 29.06
CA ASP A 335 -14.94 17.13 30.38
C ASP A 335 -13.48 16.65 30.31
N GLU A 336 -12.76 16.71 31.43
CA GLU A 336 -11.42 16.11 31.51
C GLU A 336 -11.50 14.60 31.25
N PRO A 337 -10.59 14.03 30.45
CA PRO A 337 -10.58 12.60 30.17
C PRO A 337 -10.53 11.77 31.45
N THR A 338 -11.33 10.72 31.52
CA THR A 338 -11.40 9.80 32.68
C THR A 338 -10.89 8.44 32.30
N ARG A 339 -10.02 7.88 33.15
CA ARG A 339 -9.40 6.57 32.91
C ARG A 339 -10.39 5.42 33.01
N GLN A 340 -10.37 4.54 31.98
CA GLN A 340 -11.13 3.30 31.97
C GLN A 340 -10.69 2.36 33.13
N LYS A 341 -11.66 1.89 33.93
CA LYS A 341 -11.39 1.02 35.09
C LYS A 341 -11.34 -0.46 34.74
N ASP A 342 -12.19 -0.88 33.78
CA ASP A 342 -12.18 -2.28 33.33
C ASP A 342 -11.10 -2.48 32.27
N THR A 343 -10.00 -3.09 32.68
CA THR A 343 -8.81 -3.30 31.83
C THR A 343 -8.63 -4.74 31.39
N GLN A 344 -9.59 -5.63 31.73
CA GLN A 344 -9.41 -7.05 31.53
C GLN A 344 -9.26 -7.43 30.05
N GLN A 345 -10.13 -6.92 29.20
CA GLN A 345 -10.11 -7.20 27.75
C GLN A 345 -8.85 -6.64 27.08
N PHE A 346 -8.45 -5.43 27.43
CA PHE A 346 -7.22 -4.81 26.93
C PHE A 346 -5.98 -5.66 27.23
N ARG A 347 -5.85 -6.11 28.48
CA ARG A 347 -4.74 -6.97 28.91
C ARG A 347 -4.76 -8.33 28.22
N TYR A 348 -5.94 -8.94 28.12
CA TYR A 348 -6.09 -10.26 27.53
C TYR A 348 -5.76 -10.24 26.04
N PHE A 349 -6.52 -9.51 25.22
CA PHE A 349 -6.34 -9.48 23.78
C PHE A 349 -5.04 -8.78 23.39
N GLY A 350 -4.67 -7.67 24.03
CA GLY A 350 -3.43 -6.98 23.76
C GLY A 350 -2.20 -7.86 23.99
N SER A 351 -2.18 -8.63 25.08
CA SER A 351 -1.09 -9.59 25.35
C SER A 351 -1.04 -10.69 24.29
N LEU A 352 -2.18 -11.20 23.85
CA LEU A 352 -2.23 -12.22 22.80
C LEU A 352 -1.72 -11.68 21.47
N LEU A 353 -2.13 -10.48 21.07
CA LEU A 353 -1.68 -9.82 19.85
C LEU A 353 -0.15 -9.61 19.86
N LEU A 354 0.37 -9.09 20.96
CA LEU A 354 1.82 -8.89 21.14
C LEU A 354 2.63 -10.19 21.07
N ARG A 355 2.09 -11.30 21.60
CA ARG A 355 2.72 -12.63 21.51
C ARG A 355 2.80 -13.14 20.08
N GLN A 356 1.86 -12.77 19.21
CA GLN A 356 1.90 -13.07 17.78
C GLN A 356 2.86 -12.17 16.99
N GLY A 357 3.62 -11.32 17.68
CA GLY A 357 4.55 -10.38 17.04
C GLY A 357 3.90 -9.13 16.47
N GLY A 358 2.65 -8.86 16.84
CA GLY A 358 1.95 -7.64 16.50
C GLY A 358 2.38 -6.43 17.33
N GLU A 359 1.74 -5.30 17.12
CA GLU A 359 1.92 -4.07 17.89
C GLU A 359 0.58 -3.43 18.27
N ILE A 360 0.61 -2.48 19.21
CA ILE A 360 -0.56 -1.71 19.61
C ILE A 360 -0.32 -0.24 19.27
N GLY A 361 -1.22 0.34 18.48
CA GLY A 361 -1.34 1.77 18.19
C GLY A 361 -2.59 2.37 18.83
N PHE A 362 -3.07 3.49 18.28
CA PHE A 362 -4.14 4.31 18.83
C PHE A 362 -5.23 4.59 17.81
N HIS A 363 -6.50 4.54 18.25
CA HIS A 363 -7.69 4.83 17.44
C HIS A 363 -8.58 5.93 18.07
N GLY A 364 -7.97 6.85 18.80
CA GLY A 364 -8.66 7.87 19.56
C GLY A 364 -9.00 7.44 20.99
N TYR A 365 -9.19 8.42 21.88
CA TYR A 365 -9.51 8.20 23.28
C TYR A 365 -10.89 7.52 23.42
N ASN A 366 -11.90 8.05 22.74
CA ASN A 366 -13.30 7.62 22.88
C ASN A 366 -14.01 7.45 21.52
N HIS A 367 -13.29 7.07 20.49
CA HIS A 367 -13.78 6.91 19.11
C HIS A 367 -14.37 8.20 18.49
N GLN A 368 -14.12 9.38 19.09
CA GLN A 368 -14.50 10.63 18.47
C GLN A 368 -13.37 11.13 17.58
N PRO A 369 -13.62 11.42 16.29
CA PRO A 369 -12.61 11.97 15.40
C PRO A 369 -11.98 13.25 15.95
N LEU A 370 -10.69 13.43 15.70
CA LEU A 370 -10.01 14.64 16.15
C LEU A 370 -10.33 15.80 15.20
N VAL A 371 -11.40 16.54 15.51
CA VAL A 371 -11.86 17.71 14.77
C VAL A 371 -12.27 18.81 15.74
N LEU A 372 -12.10 20.05 15.32
CA LEU A 372 -12.52 21.25 16.06
C LEU A 372 -13.94 21.70 15.67
N PRO A 373 -14.58 22.64 16.41
CA PRO A 373 -15.99 23.00 16.22
C PRO A 373 -16.40 23.59 14.87
N ASN A 374 -15.46 23.82 13.96
CA ASN A 374 -15.71 24.30 12.60
C ASN A 374 -15.95 23.18 11.58
N THR A 375 -15.94 21.93 11.99
CA THR A 375 -16.13 20.78 11.09
C THR A 375 -17.62 20.47 10.90
N ASP A 376 -18.09 20.48 9.66
CA ASP A 376 -19.45 20.08 9.32
C ASP A 376 -19.46 18.61 8.85
N TYR A 377 -20.06 17.73 9.63
CA TYR A 377 -20.24 16.33 9.27
C TYR A 377 -21.34 16.08 8.23
N LYS A 378 -21.99 17.13 7.73
CA LYS A 378 -23.05 17.06 6.70
C LYS A 378 -24.21 16.10 7.07
N GLY A 379 -24.43 15.89 8.36
CA GLY A 379 -25.45 14.96 8.85
C GLY A 379 -25.14 13.47 8.66
N LEU A 380 -23.93 13.12 8.21
CA LEU A 380 -23.54 11.73 7.97
C LEU A 380 -23.12 11.00 9.25
N TYR A 381 -22.62 11.72 10.23
CA TYR A 381 -22.12 11.16 11.49
C TYR A 381 -22.67 11.93 12.69
N ALA A 382 -22.88 11.23 13.79
CA ALA A 382 -23.32 11.79 15.08
C ALA A 382 -22.16 12.10 16.03
N TYR A 383 -20.93 12.21 15.52
CA TYR A 383 -19.74 12.47 16.33
C TYR A 383 -19.76 13.85 17.00
N ARG A 384 -19.13 13.92 18.18
CA ARG A 384 -18.85 15.17 18.88
C ARG A 384 -17.57 15.82 18.32
N GLN A 385 -17.47 17.12 18.53
CA GLN A 385 -16.28 17.90 18.18
C GLN A 385 -15.53 18.27 19.45
N TRP A 386 -14.21 18.33 19.38
CA TRP A 386 -13.37 18.71 20.49
C TRP A 386 -13.38 20.24 20.66
N PRO A 387 -13.56 20.77 21.88
CA PRO A 387 -13.70 22.22 22.09
C PRO A 387 -12.41 23.00 21.80
N SER A 388 -11.24 22.36 21.92
CA SER A 388 -9.95 23.03 21.71
C SER A 388 -8.83 22.03 21.38
N GLU A 389 -7.68 22.55 20.94
CA GLU A 389 -6.45 21.77 20.74
C GLU A 389 -5.93 21.17 22.06
N GLU A 390 -6.13 21.86 23.20
CA GLU A 390 -5.75 21.38 24.53
C GLU A 390 -6.57 20.16 24.93
N ALA A 391 -7.88 20.16 24.66
CA ALA A 391 -8.74 19.01 24.93
C ALA A 391 -8.33 17.77 24.08
N ILE A 392 -8.02 17.97 22.80
CA ILE A 392 -7.46 16.93 21.94
C ILE A 392 -6.15 16.38 22.52
N THR A 393 -5.26 17.28 22.94
CA THR A 393 -3.96 16.90 23.51
C THR A 393 -4.14 16.07 24.78
N ALA A 394 -4.98 16.53 25.70
CA ALA A 394 -5.27 15.85 26.97
C ALA A 394 -5.87 14.45 26.74
N ALA A 395 -6.81 14.33 25.79
CA ALA A 395 -7.40 13.04 25.43
C ALA A 395 -6.36 12.05 24.85
N MET A 396 -5.46 12.52 24.01
CA MET A 396 -4.39 11.69 23.45
C MET A 396 -3.33 11.33 24.51
N GLU A 397 -3.00 12.21 25.42
CA GLU A 397 -2.09 11.93 26.53
C GLU A 397 -2.68 10.89 27.49
N GLU A 398 -3.98 10.98 27.83
CA GLU A 398 -4.64 9.96 28.64
C GLU A 398 -4.60 8.58 27.96
N LEU A 399 -4.97 8.50 26.69
CA LEU A 399 -4.94 7.24 25.95
C LEU A 399 -3.53 6.61 25.90
N ILE A 400 -2.48 7.44 25.73
CA ILE A 400 -1.09 6.98 25.74
C ILE A 400 -0.71 6.46 27.12
N GLU A 401 -1.05 7.18 28.19
CA GLU A 401 -0.79 6.76 29.57
C GLU A 401 -1.60 5.51 29.96
N PHE A 402 -2.84 5.41 29.49
CA PHE A 402 -3.66 4.22 29.64
C PHE A 402 -2.99 3.00 28.99
N GLN A 403 -2.54 3.11 27.74
CA GLN A 403 -1.83 2.02 27.05
C GLN A 403 -0.62 1.54 27.89
N GLN A 404 0.19 2.47 28.39
CA GLN A 404 1.36 2.14 29.21
C GLN A 404 0.96 1.46 30.54
N THR A 405 -0.21 1.79 31.09
CA THR A 405 -0.74 1.18 32.29
C THR A 405 -1.22 -0.24 32.07
N VAL A 406 -1.95 -0.49 30.97
CA VAL A 406 -2.53 -1.81 30.69
C VAL A 406 -1.55 -2.76 30.01
N LEU A 407 -0.64 -2.24 29.20
CA LEU A 407 0.37 -2.96 28.42
C LEU A 407 1.77 -2.31 28.59
N PRO A 408 2.40 -2.41 29.77
CA PRO A 408 3.52 -1.57 30.18
C PRO A 408 4.81 -1.70 29.36
N TYR A 409 4.90 -2.66 28.47
CA TYR A 409 6.10 -2.88 27.63
C TYR A 409 5.86 -2.48 26.17
N THR A 410 4.80 -1.73 25.91
CA THR A 410 4.47 -1.24 24.57
C THR A 410 4.70 0.25 24.48
N ASN A 411 4.99 0.71 23.27
CA ASN A 411 5.17 2.12 22.97
C ASN A 411 4.51 2.37 21.61
N GLY A 412 3.18 2.56 21.61
CA GLY A 412 2.41 2.84 20.40
C GLY A 412 2.88 4.14 19.72
N THR A 413 3.02 4.12 18.42
CA THR A 413 3.44 5.28 17.63
C THR A 413 2.53 5.55 16.43
N VAL A 414 1.64 4.61 16.14
CA VAL A 414 0.71 4.67 15.00
C VAL A 414 -0.64 5.18 15.50
N TYR A 415 -1.18 6.18 14.81
CA TYR A 415 -2.53 6.68 15.03
C TYR A 415 -3.38 6.43 13.79
N VAL A 416 -4.56 5.87 14.00
CA VAL A 416 -5.61 5.69 13.00
C VAL A 416 -6.77 6.60 13.38
N PRO A 417 -7.21 7.54 12.53
CA PRO A 417 -8.35 8.38 12.84
C PRO A 417 -9.66 7.58 12.85
N PRO A 418 -10.53 7.72 13.86
CA PRO A 418 -11.88 7.17 13.82
C PRO A 418 -12.63 7.58 12.55
N SER A 419 -13.28 6.63 11.88
CA SER A 419 -13.93 6.79 10.57
C SER A 419 -13.05 7.47 9.50
N ASN A 420 -11.73 7.37 9.62
CA ASN A 420 -10.75 8.07 8.79
C ASN A 420 -10.86 9.60 8.81
N ILE A 421 -11.52 10.20 9.80
CA ILE A 421 -11.75 11.65 9.87
C ILE A 421 -10.71 12.31 10.75
N LEU A 422 -9.99 13.28 10.20
CA LEU A 422 -8.98 14.07 10.88
C LEU A 422 -8.89 15.45 10.25
N SER A 423 -9.16 16.52 11.02
CA SER A 423 -9.01 17.87 10.47
C SER A 423 -7.53 18.26 10.31
N ALA A 424 -7.25 19.20 9.41
CA ALA A 424 -5.89 19.68 9.19
C ALA A 424 -5.28 20.31 10.45
N GLU A 425 -6.09 20.99 11.24
CA GLU A 425 -5.70 21.60 12.52
C GLU A 425 -5.32 20.51 13.54
N SER A 426 -6.16 19.49 13.68
CA SER A 426 -5.90 18.38 14.61
C SER A 426 -4.74 17.51 14.17
N ARG A 427 -4.56 17.33 12.86
CA ARG A 427 -3.35 16.68 12.32
C ARG A 427 -2.08 17.44 12.71
N ARG A 428 -2.12 18.78 12.70
CA ARG A 428 -1.01 19.62 13.17
C ARG A 428 -0.79 19.47 14.68
N VAL A 429 -1.86 19.34 15.49
CA VAL A 429 -1.75 19.07 16.93
C VAL A 429 -1.00 17.76 17.18
N LEU A 430 -1.35 16.68 16.47
CA LEU A 430 -0.62 15.42 16.57
C LEU A 430 0.86 15.57 16.23
N GLY A 431 1.19 16.35 15.20
CA GLY A 431 2.56 16.59 14.79
C GLY A 431 3.40 17.41 15.79
N THR A 432 2.78 18.33 16.52
CA THR A 432 3.49 19.32 17.33
C THR A 432 3.35 19.10 18.85
N LYS A 433 2.17 18.65 19.33
CA LYS A 433 1.86 18.52 20.75
C LYS A 433 1.89 17.07 21.25
N VAL A 434 1.77 16.06 20.35
CA VAL A 434 1.76 14.64 20.70
C VAL A 434 2.96 13.91 20.05
N PRO A 435 4.19 14.11 20.54
CA PRO A 435 5.41 13.59 19.91
C PRO A 435 5.50 12.07 19.86
N GLN A 436 4.67 11.37 20.64
CA GLN A 436 4.53 9.93 20.63
C GLN A 436 4.02 9.43 19.28
N ILE A 437 3.08 10.15 18.65
CA ILE A 437 2.54 9.80 17.33
C ILE A 437 3.59 10.12 16.27
N ARG A 438 3.97 9.11 15.52
CA ARG A 438 4.98 9.17 14.45
C ARG A 438 4.43 8.80 13.10
N THR A 439 3.29 8.10 13.09
CA THR A 439 2.63 7.61 11.89
C THR A 439 1.15 7.88 12.00
N ILE A 440 0.56 8.36 10.90
CA ILE A 440 -0.88 8.43 10.74
C ILE A 440 -1.27 7.48 9.61
N ALA A 441 -2.20 6.56 9.89
CA ALA A 441 -2.72 5.60 8.93
C ALA A 441 -4.22 5.83 8.73
N SER A 442 -4.59 6.54 7.67
CA SER A 442 -5.96 6.82 7.29
C SER A 442 -6.31 6.13 5.97
N THR A 443 -7.11 6.74 5.10
CA THR A 443 -7.53 6.12 3.85
C THR A 443 -6.69 6.56 2.66
N TYR A 444 -6.53 5.66 1.69
CA TYR A 444 -5.91 5.96 0.40
C TYR A 444 -6.89 6.61 -0.57
N PHE A 445 -8.14 6.16 -0.56
CA PHE A 445 -9.19 6.62 -1.46
C PHE A 445 -10.17 7.57 -0.78
N LYS A 446 -10.86 8.39 -1.59
CA LYS A 446 -12.02 9.16 -1.15
C LYS A 446 -13.24 8.24 -1.06
N ASP A 447 -14.15 8.55 -0.14
CA ASP A 447 -15.42 7.85 0.03
C ASP A 447 -16.63 8.57 -0.60
N GLY A 448 -16.38 9.53 -1.48
CA GLY A 448 -17.40 10.39 -2.07
C GLY A 448 -17.76 11.62 -1.22
N THR A 449 -17.17 11.76 -0.04
CA THR A 449 -17.24 12.97 0.81
C THR A 449 -15.88 13.66 0.89
N ASP A 450 -15.83 14.85 1.50
CA ASP A 450 -14.58 15.57 1.78
C ASP A 450 -14.14 15.41 3.24
N LEU A 451 -14.76 14.47 3.99
CA LEU A 451 -14.50 14.26 5.42
C LEU A 451 -13.25 13.41 5.69
N PRO A 452 -12.99 12.32 4.96
CA PRO A 452 -11.83 11.48 5.22
C PRO A 452 -10.51 12.19 4.99
N TYR A 453 -9.57 11.92 5.86
CA TYR A 453 -8.16 12.31 5.70
C TYR A 453 -7.47 11.40 4.69
N VAL A 454 -7.52 11.79 3.42
CA VAL A 454 -6.93 11.04 2.30
C VAL A 454 -5.43 11.27 2.24
N GLN A 455 -4.67 10.20 2.12
CA GLN A 455 -3.21 10.24 2.19
C GLN A 455 -2.54 9.72 0.91
N GLU A 456 -1.28 10.10 0.73
CA GLU A 456 -0.29 9.44 -0.13
C GLU A 456 0.79 8.82 0.76
N PHE A 457 1.45 7.74 0.28
CA PHE A 457 2.58 7.15 0.99
C PHE A 457 3.75 8.12 1.02
N GLY A 458 4.24 8.47 2.20
CA GLY A 458 5.36 9.39 2.28
C GLY A 458 5.68 9.87 3.70
N VAL A 459 6.52 10.89 3.76
CA VAL A 459 6.88 11.58 4.99
C VAL A 459 6.51 13.05 4.84
N ALA A 460 5.72 13.54 5.76
CA ALA A 460 5.31 14.93 5.79
C ALA A 460 6.45 15.85 6.27
N THR A 461 6.30 17.16 6.08
CA THR A 461 7.33 18.16 6.43
C THR A 461 7.64 18.22 7.93
N ASP A 462 6.72 17.79 8.78
CA ASP A 462 6.91 17.66 10.23
C ASP A 462 7.50 16.31 10.66
N GLY A 463 7.80 15.44 9.70
CA GLY A 463 8.41 14.13 9.90
C GLY A 463 7.43 13.02 10.30
N ILE A 464 6.12 13.27 10.34
CA ILE A 464 5.12 12.20 10.47
C ILE A 464 5.08 11.39 9.17
N VAL A 465 5.04 10.07 9.32
CA VAL A 465 4.84 9.15 8.20
C VAL A 465 3.35 9.06 7.87
N GLU A 466 3.03 9.31 6.61
CA GLU A 466 1.70 9.12 6.03
C GLU A 466 1.63 7.69 5.46
N GLN A 467 0.74 6.87 6.04
CA GLN A 467 0.64 5.43 5.72
C GLN A 467 -0.81 5.06 5.42
N PRO A 468 -1.33 5.41 4.22
CA PRO A 468 -2.71 5.16 3.87
C PRO A 468 -3.06 3.67 3.85
N ARG A 469 -4.34 3.36 4.14
CA ARG A 469 -4.92 2.03 4.09
C ARG A 469 -5.73 1.86 2.81
N ILE A 470 -5.51 0.74 2.11
CA ILE A 470 -5.98 0.53 0.72
C ILE A 470 -7.22 -0.34 0.68
N VAL A 471 -7.24 -1.42 1.44
CA VAL A 471 -8.33 -2.42 1.42
C VAL A 471 -8.90 -2.62 2.82
N SER A 472 -10.18 -3.01 2.90
CA SER A 472 -10.89 -3.16 4.16
C SER A 472 -11.78 -4.39 4.21
N GLY A 473 -12.10 -4.83 5.44
CA GLY A 473 -13.05 -5.89 5.70
C GLY A 473 -12.64 -7.28 5.24
N GLY A 474 -13.57 -8.23 5.29
CA GLY A 474 -13.37 -9.62 4.87
C GLY A 474 -13.82 -9.89 3.44
N MET A 475 -14.71 -9.08 2.89
CA MET A 475 -15.27 -9.25 1.55
C MET A 475 -14.39 -8.61 0.46
N VAL A 476 -13.08 -8.79 0.52
CA VAL A 476 -12.10 -8.21 -0.42
C VAL A 476 -12.21 -8.84 -1.85
N GLY A 477 -13.25 -9.59 -2.10
CA GLY A 477 -13.65 -10.01 -3.45
C GLY A 477 -14.38 -8.92 -4.24
N ASP A 478 -14.71 -7.80 -3.59
CA ASP A 478 -15.23 -6.60 -4.25
C ASP A 478 -14.27 -6.16 -5.36
N THR A 479 -14.86 -5.86 -6.52
CA THR A 479 -14.15 -5.50 -7.75
C THR A 479 -13.20 -4.33 -7.54
N TYR A 480 -13.66 -3.27 -6.86
CA TYR A 480 -12.88 -2.07 -6.57
C TYR A 480 -11.66 -2.38 -5.70
N MET A 481 -11.84 -3.09 -4.58
CA MET A 481 -10.75 -3.39 -3.65
C MET A 481 -9.71 -4.32 -4.26
N ARG A 482 -10.13 -5.28 -5.09
CA ARG A 482 -9.22 -6.20 -5.78
C ARG A 482 -8.36 -5.47 -6.81
N LEU A 483 -8.95 -4.56 -7.59
CA LEU A 483 -8.24 -3.71 -8.53
C LEU A 483 -7.27 -2.77 -7.80
N ALA A 484 -7.73 -2.15 -6.70
CA ALA A 484 -6.91 -1.27 -5.87
C ALA A 484 -5.68 -2.00 -5.29
N ALA A 485 -5.89 -3.20 -4.75
CA ALA A 485 -4.79 -4.02 -4.21
C ALA A 485 -3.78 -4.40 -5.29
N MET A 486 -4.23 -4.81 -6.48
CA MET A 486 -3.38 -5.14 -7.61
C MET A 486 -2.59 -3.92 -8.08
N SER A 487 -3.26 -2.76 -8.21
CA SER A 487 -2.62 -1.51 -8.61
C SER A 487 -1.50 -1.10 -7.64
N GLU A 488 -1.76 -1.13 -6.33
CA GLU A 488 -0.78 -0.73 -5.33
C GLU A 488 0.38 -1.72 -5.17
N LEU A 489 0.18 -3.00 -5.43
CA LEU A 489 1.29 -3.94 -5.56
C LEU A 489 2.26 -3.54 -6.67
N ASN A 490 1.77 -2.94 -7.76
CA ASN A 490 2.59 -2.53 -8.90
C ASN A 490 3.11 -1.09 -8.81
N MET A 491 2.50 -0.25 -7.98
CA MET A 491 2.98 1.12 -7.74
C MET A 491 4.04 1.18 -6.64
N HIS A 492 3.71 0.65 -5.44
CA HIS A 492 4.55 0.78 -4.26
C HIS A 492 5.05 -0.55 -3.70
N TYR A 493 4.62 -1.68 -4.26
CA TYR A 493 4.82 -3.01 -3.69
C TYR A 493 4.38 -3.05 -2.24
N VAL A 494 3.13 -2.65 -2.01
CA VAL A 494 2.54 -2.48 -0.68
C VAL A 494 1.13 -3.05 -0.63
N SER A 495 0.73 -3.54 0.55
CA SER A 495 -0.62 -3.93 0.90
C SER A 495 -0.92 -3.48 2.31
N THR A 496 -1.90 -2.60 2.48
CA THR A 496 -2.37 -2.13 3.78
C THR A 496 -3.85 -2.44 3.90
N HIS A 497 -4.18 -3.34 4.83
CA HIS A 497 -5.53 -3.83 5.07
C HIS A 497 -6.02 -3.41 6.45
N PHE A 498 -7.32 -3.19 6.63
CA PHE A 498 -7.93 -3.00 7.93
C PHE A 498 -9.28 -3.69 8.06
N MET A 499 -9.64 -4.07 9.26
CA MET A 499 -10.95 -4.61 9.62
C MET A 499 -11.28 -4.27 11.08
N HIS A 500 -12.55 -4.42 11.44
CA HIS A 500 -13.05 -4.15 12.79
C HIS A 500 -13.63 -5.41 13.44
N PRO A 501 -13.55 -5.52 14.77
CA PRO A 501 -14.25 -6.58 15.48
C PRO A 501 -15.77 -6.54 15.31
N ASP A 502 -16.36 -5.35 15.11
CA ASP A 502 -17.79 -5.13 14.95
C ASP A 502 -18.31 -5.26 13.50
N ASP A 503 -17.46 -5.60 12.53
CA ASP A 503 -17.92 -5.86 11.15
C ASP A 503 -19.05 -6.89 11.09
N LEU A 504 -19.07 -7.85 12.03
CA LEU A 504 -20.13 -8.86 12.12
C LEU A 504 -21.40 -8.42 12.86
N LEU A 505 -21.44 -7.19 13.31
CA LEU A 505 -22.62 -6.55 13.92
C LEU A 505 -23.29 -5.55 12.97
N ASP A 506 -22.69 -5.30 11.80
CA ASP A 506 -23.10 -4.31 10.82
C ASP A 506 -23.46 -4.97 9.49
N GLU A 507 -24.73 -4.85 9.08
CA GLU A 507 -25.22 -5.44 7.82
C GLU A 507 -24.52 -4.86 6.59
N ASP A 508 -24.20 -3.59 6.60
CA ASP A 508 -23.49 -2.91 5.50
C ASP A 508 -22.05 -3.40 5.34
N ARG A 509 -21.50 -4.05 6.38
CA ARG A 509 -20.16 -4.67 6.37
C ARG A 509 -20.18 -6.18 6.14
N GLY A 510 -21.37 -6.76 5.88
CA GLY A 510 -21.54 -8.17 5.57
C GLY A 510 -21.90 -9.08 6.74
N ALA A 511 -22.38 -8.54 7.86
CA ALA A 511 -22.79 -9.34 9.03
C ALA A 511 -23.84 -10.39 8.70
N ALA A 512 -24.76 -10.09 7.78
CA ALA A 512 -25.83 -11.00 7.36
C ALA A 512 -25.31 -12.29 6.73
N GLU A 513 -24.17 -12.24 6.02
CA GLU A 513 -23.49 -13.39 5.40
C GLU A 513 -22.85 -14.32 6.45
N GLY A 514 -22.50 -13.79 7.61
CA GLY A 514 -21.91 -14.52 8.73
C GLY A 514 -20.39 -14.70 8.63
N TRP A 515 -19.81 -15.15 9.75
CA TRP A 515 -18.35 -15.22 9.91
C TRP A 515 -17.64 -16.15 8.94
N GLU A 516 -18.23 -17.30 8.61
CA GLU A 516 -17.55 -18.26 7.72
C GLU A 516 -17.37 -17.70 6.30
N VAL A 517 -18.36 -16.94 5.79
CA VAL A 517 -18.26 -16.27 4.48
C VAL A 517 -17.25 -15.13 4.55
N TYR A 518 -17.33 -14.31 5.59
CA TYR A 518 -16.41 -13.21 5.83
C TYR A 518 -14.95 -13.70 5.93
N LYS A 519 -14.71 -14.70 6.77
CA LYS A 519 -13.40 -15.33 6.92
C LYS A 519 -12.89 -15.96 5.61
N GLY A 520 -13.79 -16.60 4.86
CA GLY A 520 -13.48 -17.17 3.54
C GLY A 520 -12.99 -16.12 2.56
N GLY A 521 -13.68 -14.98 2.44
CA GLY A 521 -13.27 -13.87 1.60
C GLY A 521 -11.92 -13.27 2.00
N LEU A 522 -11.68 -13.11 3.31
CA LEU A 522 -10.38 -12.68 3.83
C LEU A 522 -9.26 -13.68 3.50
N GLU A 523 -9.53 -14.98 3.65
CA GLU A 523 -8.56 -16.02 3.31
C GLU A 523 -8.23 -16.06 1.82
N ASP A 524 -9.23 -15.90 0.95
CA ASP A 524 -9.04 -15.81 -0.49
C ASP A 524 -8.18 -14.60 -0.88
N TYR A 525 -8.39 -13.46 -0.22
CA TYR A 525 -7.53 -12.29 -0.38
C TYR A 525 -6.08 -12.56 0.05
N LEU A 526 -5.87 -13.12 1.23
CA LEU A 526 -4.53 -13.43 1.75
C LEU A 526 -3.80 -14.46 0.87
N LYS A 527 -4.52 -15.44 0.33
CA LYS A 527 -4.00 -16.41 -0.62
C LYS A 527 -3.58 -15.74 -1.93
N TRP A 528 -4.44 -14.88 -2.49
CA TRP A 528 -4.13 -14.12 -3.69
C TRP A 528 -2.89 -13.24 -3.48
N LEU A 529 -2.84 -12.48 -2.38
CA LEU A 529 -1.71 -11.62 -2.04
C LEU A 529 -0.40 -12.42 -1.92
N SER A 530 -0.45 -13.57 -1.26
CA SER A 530 0.73 -14.43 -1.09
C SER A 530 1.19 -15.09 -2.39
N THR A 531 0.28 -15.28 -3.35
CA THR A 531 0.60 -15.83 -4.67
C THR A 531 1.13 -14.74 -5.61
N SER A 532 0.49 -13.55 -5.61
CA SER A 532 0.87 -12.44 -6.49
C SER A 532 2.15 -11.72 -6.04
N ALA A 533 2.43 -11.71 -4.73
CA ALA A 533 3.58 -11.02 -4.15
C ALA A 533 4.20 -11.85 -3.00
N PRO A 534 4.87 -12.99 -3.31
CA PRO A 534 5.41 -13.90 -2.30
C PRO A 534 6.51 -13.27 -1.44
N ASP A 535 7.28 -12.34 -2.00
CA ASP A 535 8.39 -11.65 -1.34
C ASP A 535 7.96 -10.37 -0.60
N LEU A 536 6.66 -10.10 -0.51
CA LEU A 536 6.13 -8.96 0.21
C LEU A 536 6.33 -9.14 1.73
N ARG A 537 7.05 -8.22 2.36
CA ARG A 537 7.40 -8.31 3.78
C ARG A 537 6.17 -8.11 4.66
N ARG A 538 5.95 -9.02 5.60
CA ARG A 538 4.88 -8.92 6.60
C ARG A 538 5.36 -8.06 7.77
N GLN A 539 4.77 -6.90 7.94
CA GLN A 539 5.22 -5.84 8.86
C GLN A 539 4.11 -5.41 9.80
N THR A 540 4.49 -4.80 10.91
CA THR A 540 3.61 -3.94 11.70
C THR A 540 3.60 -2.52 11.11
N GLY A 541 2.67 -1.67 11.55
CA GLY A 541 2.57 -0.29 11.08
C GLY A 541 3.86 0.51 11.31
N THR A 542 4.48 0.37 12.49
CA THR A 542 5.77 1.02 12.79
C THR A 542 6.92 0.52 11.91
N GLU A 543 6.99 -0.77 11.61
CA GLU A 543 8.01 -1.33 10.71
C GLU A 543 7.81 -0.85 9.27
N CYS A 544 6.56 -0.83 8.78
CA CYS A 544 6.22 -0.29 7.47
C CYS A 544 6.52 1.21 7.37
N SER A 545 6.31 1.95 8.46
CA SER A 545 6.71 3.37 8.51
C SER A 545 8.21 3.55 8.31
N GLY A 546 9.04 2.67 8.88
CA GLY A 546 10.49 2.66 8.62
C GLY A 546 10.83 2.37 7.16
N ALA A 547 10.05 1.49 6.50
CA ALA A 547 10.19 1.23 5.08
C ALA A 547 9.78 2.44 4.22
N ILE A 548 8.66 3.08 4.56
CA ILE A 548 8.17 4.31 3.89
C ILE A 548 9.20 5.44 4.04
N GLN A 549 9.83 5.61 5.19
CA GLN A 549 10.87 6.61 5.39
C GLN A 549 12.06 6.42 4.45
N ARG A 550 12.50 5.19 4.23
CA ARG A 550 13.58 4.86 3.30
C ARG A 550 13.18 5.09 1.85
N TYR A 551 11.97 4.67 1.48
CA TYR A 551 11.37 4.89 0.17
C TYR A 551 11.22 6.39 -0.16
N ALA A 552 10.66 7.18 0.77
CA ALA A 552 10.25 8.55 0.51
C ALA A 552 11.42 9.45 0.07
N GLN A 553 12.59 9.29 0.67
CA GLN A 553 13.75 10.15 0.41
C GLN A 553 14.68 9.64 -0.70
N LEU A 554 14.52 8.36 -1.11
CA LEU A 554 15.42 7.75 -2.09
C LEU A 554 15.33 8.46 -3.44
N THR A 555 16.47 8.67 -4.10
CA THR A 555 16.54 9.02 -5.51
C THR A 555 17.25 7.93 -6.29
N VAL A 556 16.90 7.74 -7.54
CA VAL A 556 17.41 6.67 -8.39
C VAL A 556 17.88 7.26 -9.73
N ALA A 557 19.15 7.02 -10.05
CA ALA A 557 19.65 7.23 -11.41
C ALA A 557 20.15 5.89 -11.95
N LEU A 558 19.74 5.57 -13.18
CA LEU A 558 20.11 4.33 -13.88
C LEU A 558 20.96 4.67 -15.10
N ASP A 559 22.17 4.11 -15.09
CA ASP A 559 23.07 4.10 -16.24
C ASP A 559 23.06 2.71 -16.88
N SER A 560 22.94 2.68 -18.20
CA SER A 560 22.86 1.46 -19.00
C SER A 560 24.01 1.40 -19.99
N THR A 561 24.62 0.23 -20.11
CA THR A 561 25.60 -0.12 -21.14
C THR A 561 25.25 -1.49 -21.74
N ASP A 562 25.93 -1.89 -22.80
CA ASP A 562 25.70 -3.21 -23.42
C ASP A 562 26.02 -4.38 -22.46
N THR A 563 26.79 -4.14 -21.41
CA THR A 563 27.29 -5.20 -20.51
C THR A 563 26.78 -5.09 -19.07
N ALA A 564 26.16 -3.96 -18.69
CA ALA A 564 25.77 -3.73 -17.31
C ALA A 564 24.74 -2.62 -17.15
N TRP A 565 23.97 -2.71 -16.09
CA TRP A 565 23.19 -1.61 -15.50
C TRP A 565 23.81 -1.20 -14.16
N THR A 566 23.93 0.10 -13.94
CA THR A 566 24.44 0.66 -12.69
C THR A 566 23.39 1.61 -12.11
N LEU A 567 22.92 1.31 -10.90
CA LEU A 567 22.01 2.15 -10.16
C LEU A 567 22.80 3.00 -9.15
N HIS A 568 22.55 4.30 -9.18
CA HIS A 568 23.05 5.27 -8.21
C HIS A 568 21.90 5.74 -7.34
N LEU A 569 21.94 5.39 -6.05
CA LEU A 569 20.89 5.63 -5.07
C LEU A 569 21.29 6.82 -4.19
N GLY A 570 20.69 7.98 -4.46
CA GLY A 570 20.87 9.15 -3.60
C GLY A 570 20.04 9.03 -2.32
N ASN A 571 20.50 9.64 -1.22
CA ASN A 571 19.91 9.57 0.10
C ASN A 571 19.69 8.13 0.64
N PHE A 572 20.49 7.18 0.16
CA PHE A 572 20.52 5.81 0.67
C PHE A 572 20.96 5.79 2.15
N ILE A 573 20.28 4.98 2.97
CA ILE A 573 20.58 4.86 4.41
C ILE A 573 21.26 3.51 4.70
N ASP A 574 20.52 2.42 4.68
CA ASP A 574 20.98 1.08 5.07
C ASP A 574 20.44 -0.01 4.14
N GLU A 575 19.20 0.14 3.65
CA GLU A 575 18.59 -0.71 2.63
C GLU A 575 17.66 0.12 1.72
N ALA A 576 17.44 -0.37 0.51
CA ALA A 576 16.43 0.15 -0.39
C ALA A 576 15.84 -1.01 -1.21
N TRP A 577 14.54 -0.89 -1.51
CA TRP A 577 13.83 -1.82 -2.36
C TRP A 577 13.39 -1.11 -3.64
N LEU A 578 13.57 -1.76 -4.78
CA LEU A 578 13.24 -1.19 -6.08
C LEU A 578 12.59 -2.25 -6.95
N PHE A 579 11.64 -1.84 -7.77
CA PHE A 579 11.36 -2.59 -8.98
C PHE A 579 12.45 -2.29 -10.02
N PHE A 580 12.93 -3.34 -10.64
CA PHE A 580 13.84 -3.29 -11.78
C PHE A 580 13.24 -4.09 -12.91
N ARG A 581 12.96 -3.44 -14.05
CA ARG A 581 12.49 -4.10 -15.27
C ARG A 581 13.60 -4.06 -16.30
N ALA A 582 13.98 -5.25 -16.80
CA ALA A 582 14.99 -5.41 -17.85
C ALA A 582 14.27 -5.65 -19.20
N ASN A 583 13.87 -4.59 -19.88
CA ASN A 583 13.15 -4.69 -21.15
C ASN A 583 14.03 -5.21 -22.30
N GLU A 584 15.35 -5.12 -22.16
CA GLU A 584 16.32 -5.64 -23.12
C GLU A 584 17.51 -6.28 -22.39
N GLY A 585 17.87 -7.50 -22.80
CA GLY A 585 18.90 -8.29 -22.12
C GLY A 585 18.37 -8.99 -20.87
N THR A 586 19.24 -9.75 -20.22
CA THR A 586 18.88 -10.54 -19.03
C THR A 586 19.84 -10.21 -17.88
N PRO A 587 19.33 -9.97 -16.65
CA PRO A 587 20.19 -9.74 -15.49
C PRO A 587 21.09 -10.92 -15.19
N GLY A 588 22.37 -10.62 -14.92
CA GLY A 588 23.38 -11.58 -14.48
C GLY A 588 23.72 -11.40 -13.01
N ARG A 589 25.03 -11.34 -12.71
CA ARG A 589 25.51 -11.16 -11.34
C ARG A 589 25.19 -9.76 -10.83
N VAL A 590 24.75 -9.70 -9.57
CA VAL A 590 24.49 -8.44 -8.86
C VAL A 590 25.58 -8.19 -7.81
N THR A 591 26.05 -6.97 -7.73
CA THR A 591 26.98 -6.50 -6.69
C THR A 591 26.30 -5.41 -5.86
N ASN A 592 26.43 -5.48 -4.54
CA ASN A 592 25.79 -4.59 -3.57
C ASN A 592 24.24 -4.68 -3.57
N GLY A 593 23.70 -5.85 -3.88
CA GLY A 593 22.26 -6.09 -3.85
C GLY A 593 21.93 -7.54 -4.13
N GLU A 594 20.63 -7.82 -4.03
CA GLU A 594 20.00 -9.10 -4.34
C GLU A 594 18.86 -8.85 -5.30
N LEU A 595 18.74 -9.67 -6.34
CA LEU A 595 17.69 -9.53 -7.36
C LEU A 595 16.83 -10.79 -7.34
N THR A 596 15.53 -10.61 -7.09
CA THR A 596 14.52 -11.66 -7.11
C THR A 596 13.65 -11.49 -8.35
N HIS A 597 13.50 -12.52 -9.17
CA HIS A 597 12.57 -12.49 -10.30
C HIS A 597 11.13 -12.53 -9.79
N LEU A 598 10.28 -11.64 -10.30
CA LEU A 598 8.87 -11.57 -9.94
C LEU A 598 7.96 -12.14 -11.05
N THR A 599 7.97 -11.51 -12.23
CA THR A 599 7.19 -11.94 -13.39
C THR A 599 7.76 -11.33 -14.67
N GLY A 600 7.76 -12.06 -15.79
CA GLY A 600 8.31 -11.57 -17.06
C GLY A 600 9.70 -10.97 -16.89
N ASP A 601 9.86 -9.73 -17.26
CA ASP A 601 11.12 -8.97 -17.14
C ASP A 601 11.19 -8.11 -15.86
N LEU A 602 10.25 -8.26 -14.94
CA LEU A 602 10.16 -7.52 -13.69
C LEU A 602 10.86 -8.25 -12.55
N TYR A 603 11.73 -7.56 -11.85
CA TYR A 603 12.49 -8.05 -10.71
C TYR A 603 12.31 -7.13 -9.50
N LEU A 604 12.43 -7.71 -8.31
CA LEU A 604 12.56 -6.99 -7.05
C LEU A 604 14.04 -6.94 -6.68
N LEU A 605 14.59 -5.73 -6.62
CA LEU A 605 15.98 -5.48 -6.22
C LEU A 605 16.00 -5.02 -4.76
N LYS A 606 16.75 -5.73 -3.92
CA LYS A 606 17.19 -5.25 -2.61
C LYS A 606 18.58 -4.67 -2.74
N ALA A 607 18.72 -3.37 -2.60
CA ALA A 607 20.01 -2.70 -2.56
C ALA A 607 20.55 -2.66 -1.13
N THR A 608 21.85 -2.94 -0.97
CA THR A 608 22.58 -2.93 0.31
C THR A 608 23.67 -1.86 0.36
N ALA A 609 23.79 -1.06 -0.70
CA ALA A 609 24.70 0.09 -0.79
C ALA A 609 24.12 1.15 -1.76
N GLY A 610 24.63 2.37 -1.69
CA GLY A 610 24.21 3.48 -2.54
C GLY A 610 24.57 3.33 -4.03
N THR A 611 25.32 2.31 -4.41
CA THR A 611 25.59 1.96 -5.81
C THR A 611 25.43 0.46 -5.99
N VAL A 612 24.56 0.06 -6.90
CA VAL A 612 24.32 -1.34 -7.26
C VAL A 612 24.71 -1.57 -8.71
N HIS A 613 25.41 -2.65 -8.96
CA HIS A 613 25.82 -3.05 -10.30
C HIS A 613 25.21 -4.40 -10.68
N ILE A 614 24.56 -4.45 -11.84
CA ILE A 614 23.88 -5.64 -12.39
C ILE A 614 24.50 -5.95 -13.74
N GLU A 615 25.13 -7.13 -13.91
CA GLU A 615 25.61 -7.59 -15.21
C GLU A 615 24.44 -7.74 -16.19
N ARG A 616 24.63 -7.31 -17.43
CA ARG A 616 23.69 -7.48 -18.54
C ARG A 616 24.19 -8.57 -19.48
N LYS A 617 23.33 -9.54 -19.80
CA LYS A 617 23.61 -10.64 -20.71
C LYS A 617 22.68 -10.57 -21.91
N GLY A 618 23.16 -10.83 -23.11
CA GLY A 618 22.34 -10.97 -24.31
C GLY A 618 21.69 -9.66 -24.77
N ALA A 619 22.42 -8.55 -24.68
CA ALA A 619 21.99 -7.26 -25.26
C ALA A 619 22.18 -7.26 -26.77
#